data_4b3ce88d0d3272cbe6a83e43800ee5db
#
_entry.id   4b3ce88d0d3272cbe6a83e43800ee5db
#
_cell.length_a   1.000
_cell.length_b   1.000
_cell.length_c   1.000
_cell.angle_alpha   90.00
_cell.angle_beta   90.00
_cell.angle_gamma   90.00
#
_symmetry.space_group_name_H-M   'P 1'
#
loop_
_entity.id
_entity.type
_entity.pdbx_description
1 polymer ?
#
loop_
_entity_poly.entity_id
_entity_poly.type
_entity_poly.pdbx_seq_one_letter_code
_entity_poly.pdbx_strand_id
1 'polypeptide(L)'
;MLIEFGEQSGEKQVVIVGAGFGGLACAKKLRKSRSCRVTLIDRNPYQLFSPLLYQVATASLPEDDIAFPIRTAYREVQFVRGEVSNIDTTAKTLTMSNGKTISYDDLILAVGSEGATYGIPGVSENTFQMKSVHDARDIRRSLLRTYEDVEDGILPLERLNVVIVGGGPTGVELAGAVSELQREIQREFEHIAPKATVTLLEAGPRLLPSFHPNSSKYTQKN
;
A
#
# COMPACT_ATOMS: atom_id res chain seq x y z
N MET A 1 23.26 2.85 -20.48
CA MET A 1 24.32 2.05 -19.84
C MET A 1 23.69 0.72 -19.43
N LEU A 2 24.09 -0.35 -20.12
CA LEU A 2 23.62 -1.71 -19.81
C LEU A 2 24.14 -2.10 -18.41
N ILE A 3 23.27 -2.61 -17.54
CA ILE A 3 23.73 -3.27 -16.33
C ILE A 3 24.02 -4.72 -16.73
N GLU A 4 25.28 -5.01 -17.07
CA GLU A 4 25.77 -6.36 -17.25
C GLU A 4 26.00 -6.98 -15.87
N PHE A 5 25.20 -7.95 -15.54
CA PHE A 5 25.42 -8.78 -14.37
C PHE A 5 26.31 -9.92 -14.84
N GLY A 6 27.52 -10.07 -14.25
CA GLY A 6 28.55 -11.01 -14.65
C GLY A 6 27.97 -12.38 -15.04
N GLU A 7 28.17 -12.76 -16.31
CA GLU A 7 27.69 -13.99 -16.91
C GLU A 7 28.42 -15.19 -16.24
N GLN A 8 27.67 -16.02 -15.52
CA GLN A 8 28.03 -17.41 -15.37
C GLN A 8 27.34 -18.13 -16.52
N SER A 9 28.13 -18.69 -17.42
CA SER A 9 27.66 -19.36 -18.64
C SER A 9 26.65 -20.46 -18.29
N GLY A 10 25.39 -20.30 -18.74
CA GLY A 10 24.35 -21.32 -18.65
C GLY A 10 23.19 -21.02 -17.68
N GLU A 11 23.25 -19.98 -16.86
CA GLU A 11 22.12 -19.58 -15.99
C GLU A 11 21.17 -18.62 -16.71
N LYS A 12 19.87 -18.90 -16.65
CA LYS A 12 18.85 -17.96 -17.15
C LYS A 12 18.72 -16.76 -16.26
N GLN A 13 18.61 -15.57 -16.86
CA GLN A 13 18.31 -14.34 -16.16
C GLN A 13 16.78 -14.20 -16.01
N VAL A 14 16.28 -14.37 -14.81
CA VAL A 14 14.86 -14.14 -14.46
C VAL A 14 14.73 -12.78 -13.81
N VAL A 15 13.95 -11.90 -14.43
CA VAL A 15 13.65 -10.58 -13.86
C VAL A 15 12.22 -10.57 -13.32
N ILE A 16 12.06 -10.11 -12.08
CA ILE A 16 10.76 -9.94 -11.42
C ILE A 16 10.56 -8.45 -11.16
N VAL A 17 9.49 -7.87 -11.70
CA VAL A 17 9.12 -6.47 -11.46
C VAL A 17 7.99 -6.43 -10.44
N GLY A 18 8.26 -5.80 -9.31
CA GLY A 18 7.38 -5.69 -8.15
C GLY A 18 7.77 -6.64 -7.02
N ALA A 19 8.07 -6.07 -5.84
CA ALA A 19 8.44 -6.79 -4.61
C ALA A 19 7.28 -6.87 -3.60
N GLY A 20 6.05 -6.91 -4.09
CA GLY A 20 4.86 -7.21 -3.32
C GLY A 20 4.72 -8.71 -3.04
N PHE A 21 3.54 -9.15 -2.58
CA PHE A 21 3.27 -10.55 -2.23
C PHE A 21 3.59 -11.53 -3.37
N GLY A 22 3.15 -11.22 -4.60
CA GLY A 22 3.36 -12.09 -5.76
C GLY A 22 4.83 -12.19 -6.16
N GLY A 23 5.52 -11.05 -6.30
CA GLY A 23 6.92 -11.02 -6.72
C GLY A 23 7.85 -11.68 -5.71
N LEU A 24 7.65 -11.44 -4.41
CA LEU A 24 8.44 -12.08 -3.36
C LEU A 24 8.14 -13.59 -3.24
N ALA A 25 6.91 -14.02 -3.46
CA ALA A 25 6.58 -15.43 -3.52
C ALA A 25 7.33 -16.14 -4.66
N CYS A 26 7.41 -15.52 -5.84
CA CYS A 26 8.20 -16.01 -6.97
C CYS A 26 9.70 -16.00 -6.65
N ALA A 27 10.23 -14.87 -6.16
CA ALA A 27 11.63 -14.75 -5.77
C ALA A 27 12.04 -15.80 -4.75
N LYS A 28 11.21 -16.06 -3.72
CA LYS A 28 11.44 -17.08 -2.70
C LYS A 28 11.52 -18.49 -3.27
N LYS A 29 10.73 -18.82 -4.29
CA LYS A 29 10.80 -20.13 -4.95
C LYS A 29 12.04 -20.27 -5.82
N LEU A 30 12.41 -19.21 -6.54
CA LEU A 30 13.50 -19.24 -7.52
C LEU A 30 14.89 -19.05 -6.92
N ARG A 31 15.02 -18.36 -5.77
CA ARG A 31 16.32 -18.00 -5.15
C ARG A 31 17.28 -19.15 -4.87
N LYS A 32 16.78 -20.37 -4.77
CA LYS A 32 17.59 -21.57 -4.54
C LYS A 32 17.86 -22.37 -5.82
N SER A 33 17.32 -21.93 -6.95
CA SER A 33 17.57 -22.58 -8.25
C SER A 33 19.02 -22.37 -8.67
N ARG A 34 19.65 -23.41 -9.19
CA ARG A 34 20.98 -23.32 -9.82
C ARG A 34 20.90 -23.06 -11.32
N SER A 35 19.69 -23.04 -11.89
CA SER A 35 19.47 -22.87 -13.32
C SER A 35 19.11 -21.42 -13.70
N CYS A 36 18.89 -20.56 -12.72
CA CYS A 36 18.56 -19.16 -12.98
C CYS A 36 19.10 -18.21 -11.90
N ARG A 37 19.42 -17.02 -12.34
CA ARG A 37 19.71 -15.86 -11.50
C ARG A 37 18.48 -14.97 -11.43
N VAL A 38 18.10 -14.57 -10.22
CA VAL A 38 16.90 -13.78 -9.99
C VAL A 38 17.28 -12.32 -9.70
N THR A 39 16.76 -11.41 -10.50
CA THR A 39 16.78 -9.97 -10.24
C THR A 39 15.37 -9.50 -9.89
N LEU A 40 15.22 -8.93 -8.71
CA LEU A 40 13.96 -8.35 -8.21
C LEU A 40 14.06 -6.83 -8.30
N ILE A 41 13.09 -6.21 -8.96
CA ILE A 41 13.05 -4.75 -9.15
C ILE A 41 11.82 -4.20 -8.44
N ASP A 42 12.01 -3.18 -7.61
CA ASP A 42 10.92 -2.40 -7.01
C ASP A 42 11.36 -0.97 -6.76
N ARG A 43 10.41 -0.03 -6.82
CA ARG A 43 10.62 1.38 -6.48
C ARG A 43 10.90 1.58 -4.99
N ASN A 44 10.32 0.72 -4.14
CA ASN A 44 10.51 0.77 -2.69
C ASN A 44 11.61 -0.20 -2.24
N PRO A 45 12.46 0.17 -1.27
CA PRO A 45 13.49 -0.70 -0.73
C PRO A 45 12.96 -1.72 0.29
N TYR A 46 11.64 -1.75 0.51
CA TYR A 46 10.97 -2.60 1.50
C TYR A 46 9.77 -3.32 0.89
N GLN A 47 9.46 -4.47 1.44
CA GLN A 47 8.17 -5.12 1.27
C GLN A 47 7.16 -4.48 2.21
N LEU A 48 6.01 -4.09 1.69
CA LEU A 48 4.90 -3.59 2.47
C LEU A 48 3.88 -4.70 2.74
N PHE A 49 3.57 -4.96 4.01
CA PHE A 49 2.43 -5.77 4.39
C PHE A 49 1.15 -4.90 4.42
N SER A 50 0.66 -4.60 3.22
CA SER A 50 -0.44 -3.66 3.01
C SER A 50 -1.76 -3.95 3.75
N PRO A 51 -2.10 -5.22 4.14
CA PRO A 51 -3.31 -5.47 4.93
C PRO A 51 -3.36 -4.75 6.29
N LEU A 52 -2.21 -4.36 6.86
CA LEU A 52 -2.15 -3.63 8.13
C LEU A 52 -1.91 -2.13 7.98
N LEU A 53 -2.01 -1.61 6.76
CA LEU A 53 -1.72 -0.21 6.48
C LEU A 53 -2.69 0.75 7.20
N TYR A 54 -3.94 0.33 7.39
CA TYR A 54 -4.95 1.09 8.14
C TYR A 54 -4.55 1.31 9.61
N GLN A 55 -3.83 0.37 10.23
CA GLN A 55 -3.35 0.51 11.60
C GLN A 55 -2.21 1.54 11.71
N VAL A 56 -1.38 1.66 10.68
CA VAL A 56 -0.39 2.74 10.60
C VAL A 56 -1.08 4.09 10.41
N ALA A 57 -2.11 4.15 9.56
CA ALA A 57 -2.89 5.35 9.33
C ALA A 57 -3.63 5.87 10.58
N THR A 58 -3.93 4.99 11.54
CA THR A 58 -4.60 5.31 12.81
C THR A 58 -3.67 5.28 14.02
N ALA A 59 -2.37 5.27 13.81
CA ALA A 59 -1.34 5.25 14.87
C ALA A 59 -1.33 4.02 15.78
N SER A 60 -2.13 2.98 15.46
CA SER A 60 -2.21 1.74 16.26
C SER A 60 -0.99 0.84 16.06
N LEU A 61 -0.25 1.02 14.96
CA LEU A 61 0.95 0.24 14.63
C LEU A 61 2.05 1.13 14.06
N PRO A 62 3.32 0.95 14.44
CA PRO A 62 4.43 1.62 13.80
C PRO A 62 4.65 1.07 12.38
N GLU A 63 5.12 1.92 11.47
CA GLU A 63 5.33 1.54 10.06
C GLU A 63 6.38 0.46 9.87
N ASP A 64 7.41 0.43 10.71
CA ASP A 64 8.51 -0.55 10.66
C ASP A 64 8.03 -1.99 10.90
N ASP A 65 6.87 -2.16 11.54
CA ASP A 65 6.26 -3.48 11.78
C ASP A 65 5.60 -4.06 10.51
N ILE A 66 5.37 -3.23 9.50
CA ILE A 66 4.75 -3.64 8.23
C ILE A 66 5.61 -3.39 7.00
N ALA A 67 6.75 -2.70 7.13
CA ALA A 67 7.66 -2.35 6.05
C ALA A 67 9.03 -3.05 6.23
N PHE A 68 9.19 -4.22 5.62
CA PHE A 68 10.37 -5.07 5.81
C PHE A 68 11.44 -4.80 4.75
N PRO A 69 12.70 -4.47 5.11
CA PRO A 69 13.78 -4.23 4.16
C PRO A 69 14.07 -5.45 3.27
N ILE A 70 13.93 -5.30 1.96
CA ILE A 70 14.09 -6.40 0.99
C ILE A 70 15.50 -6.95 1.00
N ARG A 71 16.53 -6.09 0.99
CA ARG A 71 17.94 -6.51 0.93
C ARG A 71 18.36 -7.38 2.11
N THR A 72 17.78 -7.13 3.28
CA THR A 72 18.09 -7.89 4.49
C THR A 72 17.34 -9.23 4.52
N ALA A 73 16.08 -9.23 4.08
CA ALA A 73 15.23 -10.41 4.11
C ALA A 73 15.49 -11.40 2.97
N TYR A 74 16.02 -10.92 1.82
CA TYR A 74 16.21 -11.72 0.59
C TYR A 74 17.63 -11.57 0.04
N ARG A 75 18.63 -11.93 0.84
CA ARG A 75 20.07 -11.75 0.51
C ARG A 75 20.52 -12.54 -0.73
N GLU A 76 19.85 -13.63 -1.04
CA GLU A 76 20.17 -14.50 -2.19
C GLU A 76 19.58 -13.98 -3.51
N VAL A 77 18.75 -12.93 -3.46
CA VAL A 77 18.14 -12.31 -4.64
C VAL A 77 18.81 -10.98 -4.91
N GLN A 78 19.17 -10.73 -6.16
CA GLN A 78 19.70 -9.45 -6.56
C GLN A 78 18.56 -8.43 -6.58
N PHE A 79 18.60 -7.49 -5.64
CA PHE A 79 17.59 -6.42 -5.57
C PHE A 79 18.09 -5.14 -6.24
N VAL A 80 17.31 -4.65 -7.20
CA VAL A 80 17.51 -3.36 -7.88
C VAL A 80 16.37 -2.41 -7.48
N ARG A 81 16.72 -1.34 -6.76
CA ARG A 81 15.76 -0.28 -6.47
C ARG A 81 15.59 0.60 -7.70
N GLY A 82 14.36 0.76 -8.16
CA GLY A 82 14.02 1.66 -9.25
C GLY A 82 12.67 1.34 -9.87
N GLU A 83 12.28 2.16 -10.79
CA GLU A 83 11.04 2.07 -11.53
C GLU A 83 11.31 1.67 -12.97
N VAL A 84 10.51 0.74 -13.50
CA VAL A 84 10.56 0.31 -14.90
C VAL A 84 9.64 1.21 -15.70
N SER A 85 10.19 1.89 -16.71
CA SER A 85 9.46 2.81 -17.58
C SER A 85 9.03 2.18 -18.91
N ASN A 86 9.77 1.16 -19.38
CA ASN A 86 9.44 0.50 -20.65
C ASN A 86 9.92 -0.95 -20.65
N ILE A 87 9.21 -1.81 -21.39
CA ILE A 87 9.53 -3.23 -21.60
C ILE A 87 9.48 -3.51 -23.10
N ASP A 88 10.60 -3.98 -23.65
CA ASP A 88 10.68 -4.51 -24.99
C ASP A 88 10.69 -6.04 -24.93
N THR A 89 9.57 -6.64 -25.30
CA THR A 89 9.40 -8.11 -25.27
C THR A 89 10.12 -8.81 -26.43
N THR A 90 10.41 -8.11 -27.51
CA THR A 90 11.14 -8.65 -28.68
C THR A 90 12.64 -8.69 -28.40
N ALA A 91 13.19 -7.57 -27.92
CA ALA A 91 14.60 -7.50 -27.53
C ALA A 91 14.86 -8.13 -26.15
N LYS A 92 13.81 -8.54 -25.42
CA LYS A 92 13.88 -9.05 -24.03
C LYS A 92 14.67 -8.12 -23.12
N THR A 93 14.34 -6.84 -23.15
CA THR A 93 14.95 -5.81 -22.31
C THR A 93 13.88 -4.98 -21.61
N LEU A 94 14.23 -4.48 -20.44
CA LEU A 94 13.44 -3.45 -19.77
C LEU A 94 14.29 -2.21 -19.50
N THR A 95 13.67 -1.06 -19.57
CA THR A 95 14.31 0.24 -19.34
C THR A 95 13.80 0.81 -18.01
N MET A 96 14.74 1.20 -17.15
CA MET A 96 14.44 1.89 -15.90
C MET A 96 14.22 3.39 -16.16
N SER A 97 13.47 4.06 -15.29
CA SER A 97 13.23 5.53 -15.38
C SER A 97 14.51 6.37 -15.36
N ASN A 98 15.61 5.83 -14.86
CA ASN A 98 16.93 6.47 -14.90
C ASN A 98 17.74 6.19 -16.19
N GLY A 99 17.11 5.58 -17.22
CA GLY A 99 17.73 5.24 -18.50
C GLY A 99 18.59 3.99 -18.51
N LYS A 100 18.72 3.26 -17.41
CA LYS A 100 19.45 1.97 -17.38
C LYS A 100 18.60 0.89 -18.01
N THR A 101 19.24 -0.02 -18.75
CA THR A 101 18.59 -1.16 -19.41
C THR A 101 19.04 -2.47 -18.74
N ILE A 102 18.11 -3.39 -18.57
CA ILE A 102 18.34 -4.73 -18.02
C ILE A 102 17.80 -5.75 -19.02
N SER A 103 18.60 -6.71 -19.44
CA SER A 103 18.17 -7.84 -20.26
C SER A 103 17.62 -8.95 -19.39
N TYR A 104 16.76 -9.81 -19.97
CA TYR A 104 16.18 -10.97 -19.30
C TYR A 104 15.93 -12.12 -20.29
N ASP A 105 15.96 -13.35 -19.79
CA ASP A 105 15.46 -14.53 -20.50
C ASP A 105 13.96 -14.70 -20.22
N ASP A 106 13.58 -14.59 -18.96
CA ASP A 106 12.20 -14.71 -18.50
C ASP A 106 11.82 -13.49 -17.62
N LEU A 107 10.62 -12.94 -17.84
CA LEU A 107 10.10 -11.76 -17.13
C LEU A 107 8.82 -12.11 -16.38
N ILE A 108 8.77 -11.74 -15.10
CA ILE A 108 7.59 -11.87 -14.24
C ILE A 108 7.13 -10.45 -13.85
N LEU A 109 5.90 -10.10 -14.23
CA LEU A 109 5.27 -8.85 -13.83
C LEU A 109 4.38 -9.10 -12.60
N ALA A 110 4.78 -8.52 -11.47
CA ALA A 110 4.07 -8.61 -10.18
C ALA A 110 3.85 -7.22 -9.58
N VAL A 111 3.47 -6.26 -10.41
CA VAL A 111 3.40 -4.82 -10.11
C VAL A 111 2.27 -4.43 -9.15
N GLY A 112 1.35 -5.35 -8.84
CA GLY A 112 0.23 -5.10 -7.93
C GLY A 112 -0.88 -4.27 -8.58
N SER A 113 -1.53 -3.43 -7.77
CA SER A 113 -2.64 -2.58 -8.18
C SER A 113 -2.50 -1.18 -7.59
N GLU A 114 -3.00 -0.20 -8.32
CA GLU A 114 -3.15 1.17 -7.85
C GLU A 114 -4.55 1.43 -7.29
N GLY A 115 -4.71 2.55 -6.58
CA GLY A 115 -6.03 3.05 -6.17
C GLY A 115 -6.83 3.50 -7.39
N ALA A 116 -8.12 3.18 -7.42
CA ALA A 116 -9.01 3.65 -8.46
C ALA A 116 -10.02 4.64 -7.89
N THR A 117 -10.13 5.81 -8.50
CA THR A 117 -11.15 6.82 -8.18
C THR A 117 -12.39 6.68 -9.07
N TYR A 118 -12.36 5.74 -10.01
CA TYR A 118 -13.42 5.48 -11.00
C TYR A 118 -13.85 6.72 -11.77
N GLY A 119 -12.98 7.74 -11.86
CA GLY A 119 -13.30 9.00 -12.55
C GLY A 119 -14.36 9.86 -11.83
N ILE A 120 -14.65 9.61 -10.56
CA ILE A 120 -15.60 10.41 -9.78
C ILE A 120 -15.00 11.80 -9.57
N PRO A 121 -15.66 12.88 -10.05
CA PRO A 121 -15.14 14.24 -9.91
C PRO A 121 -14.91 14.61 -8.44
N GLY A 122 -13.76 15.21 -8.17
CA GLY A 122 -13.39 15.70 -6.84
C GLY A 122 -12.79 14.63 -5.91
N VAL A 123 -12.85 13.34 -6.26
CA VAL A 123 -12.28 12.30 -5.38
C VAL A 123 -10.77 12.38 -5.35
N SER A 124 -10.11 12.51 -6.51
CA SER A 124 -8.64 12.59 -6.56
C SER A 124 -8.08 13.78 -5.80
N GLU A 125 -8.78 14.93 -5.87
CA GLU A 125 -8.32 16.21 -5.34
C GLU A 125 -8.61 16.37 -3.84
N ASN A 126 -9.65 15.70 -3.33
CA ASN A 126 -10.16 15.92 -1.97
C ASN A 126 -10.04 14.70 -1.06
N THR A 127 -9.42 13.60 -1.51
CA THR A 127 -9.25 12.41 -0.68
C THR A 127 -7.81 11.95 -0.61
N PHE A 128 -7.47 11.31 0.50
CA PHE A 128 -6.26 10.52 0.62
C PHE A 128 -6.47 9.12 0.01
N GLN A 129 -5.47 8.64 -0.69
CA GLN A 129 -5.38 7.23 -1.05
C GLN A 129 -4.74 6.45 0.10
N MET A 130 -4.97 5.13 0.18
CA MET A 130 -4.32 4.28 1.18
C MET A 130 -3.69 3.06 0.50
N LYS A 131 -2.53 3.26 -0.13
CA LYS A 131 -1.79 2.25 -0.90
C LYS A 131 -0.32 2.14 -0.50
N SER A 132 0.23 3.17 0.12
CA SER A 132 1.63 3.24 0.53
C SER A 132 1.78 3.66 1.99
N VAL A 133 2.96 3.43 2.57
CA VAL A 133 3.31 3.94 3.90
C VAL A 133 3.22 5.47 3.94
N HIS A 134 3.55 6.13 2.84
CA HIS A 134 3.45 7.59 2.73
C HIS A 134 1.99 8.07 2.90
N ASP A 135 1.06 7.42 2.18
CA ASP A 135 -0.37 7.73 2.30
C ASP A 135 -0.86 7.53 3.74
N ALA A 136 -0.47 6.42 4.38
CA ALA A 136 -0.85 6.16 5.77
C ALA A 136 -0.32 7.21 6.75
N ARG A 137 0.92 7.68 6.55
CA ARG A 137 1.49 8.79 7.34
C ARG A 137 0.71 10.10 7.14
N ASP A 138 0.34 10.40 5.90
CA ASP A 138 -0.40 11.62 5.59
C ASP A 138 -1.81 11.60 6.18
N ILE A 139 -2.49 10.45 6.11
CA ILE A 139 -3.78 10.24 6.80
C ILE A 139 -3.62 10.42 8.30
N ARG A 140 -2.64 9.75 8.92
CA ARG A 140 -2.36 9.87 10.36
C ARG A 140 -2.11 11.31 10.78
N ARG A 141 -1.24 12.01 10.06
CA ARG A 141 -0.92 13.42 10.33
C ARG A 141 -2.15 14.30 10.20
N SER A 142 -2.94 14.10 9.14
CA SER A 142 -4.17 14.86 8.92
C SER A 142 -5.19 14.63 10.02
N LEU A 143 -5.41 13.37 10.42
CA LEU A 143 -6.34 13.03 11.50
C LEU A 143 -5.94 13.74 12.81
N LEU A 144 -4.73 13.51 13.31
CA LEU A 144 -4.29 14.07 14.59
C LEU A 144 -4.27 15.59 14.59
N ARG A 145 -3.71 16.20 13.53
CA ARG A 145 -3.68 17.66 13.41
C ARG A 145 -5.08 18.29 13.35
N THR A 146 -6.05 17.62 12.73
CA THR A 146 -7.42 18.12 12.70
C THR A 146 -8.02 18.24 14.09
N TYR A 147 -7.72 17.29 15.01
CA TYR A 147 -8.17 17.40 16.39
C TYR A 147 -7.53 18.59 17.11
N GLU A 148 -6.21 18.78 16.95
CA GLU A 148 -5.49 19.95 17.52
C GLU A 148 -6.06 21.27 16.98
N ASP A 149 -6.22 21.39 15.66
CA ASP A 149 -6.72 22.61 15.01
C ASP A 149 -8.19 22.94 15.40
N VAL A 150 -9.01 21.92 15.69
CA VAL A 150 -10.39 22.12 16.18
C VAL A 150 -10.42 22.50 17.65
N GLU A 151 -9.56 21.88 18.49
CA GLU A 151 -9.41 22.24 19.91
C GLU A 151 -8.97 23.70 20.07
N ASP A 152 -8.03 24.13 19.23
CA ASP A 152 -7.52 25.50 19.21
C ASP A 152 -8.50 26.50 18.56
N GLY A 153 -9.66 26.05 18.06
CA GLY A 153 -10.65 26.89 17.40
C GLY A 153 -10.25 27.40 16.01
N ILE A 154 -9.20 26.83 15.42
CA ILE A 154 -8.72 27.14 14.06
C ILE A 154 -9.66 26.54 13.02
N LEU A 155 -10.17 25.34 13.26
CA LEU A 155 -11.11 24.64 12.39
C LEU A 155 -12.46 24.44 13.09
N PRO A 156 -13.57 24.40 12.32
CA PRO A 156 -14.88 24.11 12.88
C PRO A 156 -15.05 22.62 13.21
N LEU A 157 -15.95 22.29 14.13
CA LEU A 157 -16.21 20.92 14.62
C LEU A 157 -16.57 19.92 13.51
N GLU A 158 -17.19 20.37 12.44
CA GLU A 158 -17.56 19.55 11.28
C GLU A 158 -16.34 18.92 10.60
N ARG A 159 -15.15 19.46 10.82
CA ARG A 159 -13.89 18.91 10.29
C ARG A 159 -13.47 17.62 10.99
N LEU A 160 -14.04 17.28 12.14
CA LEU A 160 -13.85 16.00 12.81
C LEU A 160 -14.63 14.84 12.14
N ASN A 161 -15.48 15.15 11.15
CA ASN A 161 -16.22 14.12 10.43
C ASN A 161 -15.28 13.45 9.39
N VAL A 162 -14.94 12.21 9.63
CA VAL A 162 -14.12 11.40 8.71
C VAL A 162 -15.04 10.69 7.73
N VAL A 163 -14.84 10.93 6.44
CA VAL A 163 -15.57 10.24 5.38
C VAL A 163 -14.66 9.26 4.67
N ILE A 164 -15.06 8.00 4.64
CA ILE A 164 -14.33 6.91 3.98
C ILE A 164 -15.13 6.48 2.75
N VAL A 165 -14.48 6.45 1.59
CA VAL A 165 -15.10 6.07 0.32
C VAL A 165 -14.67 4.66 -0.06
N GLY A 166 -15.65 3.75 -0.14
CA GLY A 166 -15.48 2.34 -0.48
C GLY A 166 -15.75 1.41 0.70
N GLY A 167 -16.82 0.61 0.62
CA GLY A 167 -17.25 -0.36 1.64
C GLY A 167 -16.62 -1.75 1.49
N GLY A 168 -15.44 -1.84 0.84
CA GLY A 168 -14.62 -3.04 0.80
C GLY A 168 -13.89 -3.30 2.12
N PRO A 169 -13.07 -4.39 2.21
CA PRO A 169 -12.34 -4.73 3.44
C PRO A 169 -11.54 -3.56 4.02
N THR A 170 -10.75 -2.90 3.21
CA THR A 170 -9.91 -1.78 3.62
C THR A 170 -10.71 -0.62 4.22
N GLY A 171 -11.85 -0.25 3.61
CA GLY A 171 -12.68 0.83 4.13
C GLY A 171 -13.36 0.47 5.44
N VAL A 172 -13.82 -0.77 5.58
CA VAL A 172 -14.41 -1.28 6.83
C VAL A 172 -13.37 -1.33 7.95
N GLU A 173 -12.18 -1.84 7.68
CA GLU A 173 -11.06 -1.90 8.64
C GLU A 173 -10.64 -0.49 9.07
N LEU A 174 -10.51 0.43 8.10
CA LEU A 174 -10.16 1.83 8.41
C LEU A 174 -11.25 2.51 9.25
N ALA A 175 -12.53 2.29 8.94
CA ALA A 175 -13.64 2.87 9.70
C ALA A 175 -13.62 2.41 11.17
N GLY A 176 -13.40 1.12 11.41
CA GLY A 176 -13.22 0.57 12.74
C GLY A 176 -12.04 1.18 13.46
N ALA A 177 -10.88 1.21 12.82
CA ALA A 177 -9.65 1.74 13.41
C ALA A 177 -9.70 3.25 13.70
N VAL A 178 -10.34 4.04 12.84
CA VAL A 178 -10.58 5.48 13.12
C VAL A 178 -11.50 5.63 14.32
N SER A 179 -12.56 4.83 14.43
CA SER A 179 -13.46 4.86 15.59
C SER A 179 -12.77 4.44 16.90
N GLU A 180 -11.80 3.53 16.81
CA GLU A 180 -10.94 3.15 17.96
C GLU A 180 -10.02 4.30 18.35
N LEU A 181 -9.32 4.91 17.39
CA LEU A 181 -8.48 6.08 17.64
C LEU A 181 -9.29 7.21 18.29
N GLN A 182 -10.49 7.51 17.81
CA GLN A 182 -11.37 8.53 18.42
C GLN A 182 -11.67 8.25 19.89
N ARG A 183 -11.86 6.99 20.26
CA ARG A 183 -12.08 6.58 21.67
C ARG A 183 -10.82 6.70 22.52
N GLU A 184 -9.66 6.39 21.95
CA GLU A 184 -8.36 6.49 22.65
C GLU A 184 -8.00 7.93 22.98
N ILE A 185 -8.16 8.84 21.99
CA ILE A 185 -7.84 10.26 22.17
C ILE A 185 -8.92 11.05 22.91
N GLN A 186 -10.06 10.43 23.24
CA GLN A 186 -11.18 11.09 23.94
C GLN A 186 -10.76 11.72 25.28
N ARG A 187 -9.77 11.14 25.98
CA ARG A 187 -9.26 11.68 27.24
C ARG A 187 -8.49 13.00 27.06
N GLU A 188 -7.87 13.16 25.92
CA GLU A 188 -7.05 14.32 25.57
C GLU A 188 -7.93 15.45 24.98
N PHE A 189 -8.96 15.08 24.24
CA PHE A 189 -9.88 15.97 23.54
C PHE A 189 -11.34 15.82 24.06
N GLU A 190 -11.54 15.87 25.39
CA GLU A 190 -12.82 15.53 26.05
C GLU A 190 -14.03 16.31 25.51
N HIS A 191 -13.83 17.56 25.08
CA HIS A 191 -14.92 18.44 24.66
C HIS A 191 -15.33 18.27 23.19
N ILE A 192 -14.42 17.77 22.35
CA ILE A 192 -14.63 17.67 20.90
C ILE A 192 -14.70 16.25 20.39
N ALA A 193 -13.91 15.31 20.93
CA ALA A 193 -13.86 13.94 20.45
C ALA A 193 -15.22 13.21 20.44
N PRO A 194 -16.12 13.40 21.43
CA PRO A 194 -17.46 12.79 21.40
C PRO A 194 -18.37 13.28 20.26
N LYS A 195 -17.99 14.37 19.58
CA LYS A 195 -18.73 14.94 18.45
C LYS A 195 -18.19 14.47 17.08
N ALA A 196 -17.05 13.78 17.09
CA ALA A 196 -16.44 13.24 15.88
C ALA A 196 -17.27 12.05 15.34
N THR A 197 -17.42 11.99 14.02
CA THR A 197 -18.15 10.91 13.35
C THR A 197 -17.32 10.26 12.26
N VAL A 198 -17.60 8.97 11.99
CA VAL A 198 -17.03 8.25 10.86
C VAL A 198 -18.18 7.84 9.94
N THR A 199 -18.08 8.23 8.68
CA THR A 199 -19.07 7.90 7.65
C THR A 199 -18.40 7.04 6.58
N LEU A 200 -18.92 5.84 6.35
CA LEU A 200 -18.48 4.93 5.28
C LEU A 200 -19.47 4.99 4.13
N LEU A 201 -18.99 5.41 2.95
CA LEU A 201 -19.79 5.49 1.72
C LEU A 201 -19.49 4.29 0.82
N GLU A 202 -20.53 3.58 0.41
CA GLU A 202 -20.46 2.47 -0.54
C GLU A 202 -21.46 2.67 -1.67
N ALA A 203 -21.01 2.51 -2.92
CA ALA A 203 -21.86 2.66 -4.09
C ALA A 203 -22.84 1.49 -4.29
N GLY A 204 -22.48 0.31 -3.79
CA GLY A 204 -23.29 -0.89 -3.87
C GLY A 204 -24.34 -0.99 -2.75
N PRO A 205 -25.25 -1.99 -2.84
CA PRO A 205 -26.32 -2.14 -1.86
C PRO A 205 -25.87 -2.69 -0.50
N ARG A 206 -24.59 -3.04 -0.34
CA ARG A 206 -24.07 -3.64 0.90
C ARG A 206 -22.57 -3.45 1.05
N LEU A 207 -22.10 -3.41 2.29
CA LEU A 207 -20.66 -3.47 2.62
C LEU A 207 -20.10 -4.84 2.29
N LEU A 208 -18.79 -4.93 2.07
CA LEU A 208 -18.08 -6.19 1.78
C LEU A 208 -18.73 -6.99 0.65
N PRO A 209 -18.92 -6.41 -0.56
CA PRO A 209 -19.72 -7.04 -1.62
C PRO A 209 -19.15 -8.38 -2.11
N SER A 210 -17.85 -8.60 -1.99
CA SER A 210 -17.15 -9.84 -2.35
C SER A 210 -17.22 -10.93 -1.28
N PHE A 211 -17.76 -10.63 -0.08
CA PHE A 211 -17.88 -11.57 1.03
C PHE A 211 -19.28 -12.17 1.13
N HIS A 212 -19.42 -13.21 1.96
CA HIS A 212 -20.72 -13.79 2.22
C HIS A 212 -21.70 -12.75 2.80
N PRO A 213 -23.01 -12.76 2.43
CA PRO A 213 -23.99 -11.77 2.89
C PRO A 213 -24.08 -11.61 4.42
N ASN A 214 -23.81 -12.68 5.17
CA ASN A 214 -23.80 -12.62 6.64
C ASN A 214 -22.66 -11.74 7.17
N SER A 215 -21.51 -11.67 6.48
CA SER A 215 -20.42 -10.76 6.85
C SER A 215 -20.85 -9.30 6.71
N SER A 216 -21.53 -8.95 5.60
CA SER A 216 -22.12 -7.61 5.42
C SER A 216 -23.08 -7.22 6.54
N LYS A 217 -24.00 -8.14 6.90
CA LYS A 217 -24.97 -7.91 7.98
C LYS A 217 -24.30 -7.74 9.34
N TYR A 218 -23.24 -8.50 9.59
CA TYR A 218 -22.47 -8.38 10.83
C TYR A 218 -21.77 -7.03 10.90
N THR A 219 -21.08 -6.64 9.83
CA THR A 219 -20.34 -5.36 9.75
C THR A 219 -21.26 -4.14 9.89
N GLN A 220 -22.51 -4.22 9.38
CA GLN A 220 -23.48 -3.13 9.52
C GLN A 220 -24.04 -2.95 10.93
N LYS A 221 -23.93 -3.97 11.78
CA LYS A 221 -24.48 -3.94 13.15
C LYS A 221 -23.45 -3.50 14.19
N ASN A 222 -22.19 -3.66 13.89
CA ASN A 222 -21.07 -3.39 14.80
C ASN A 222 -20.22 -2.26 14.30
#